data_f33124049e972dea2a0e187d792f708c
#
_entry.id   f33124049e972dea2a0e187d792f708c
#
_cell.length_a   1.000
_cell.length_b   1.000
_cell.length_c   1.000
_cell.angle_alpha   90.00
_cell.angle_beta   90.00
_cell.angle_gamma   90.00
#
_symmetry.space_group_name_H-M   'P 1'
#
loop_
_entity.id
_entity.type
_entity.pdbx_description
1 polymer ?
#
loop_
_entity_poly.entity_id
_entity_poly.type
_entity_poly.pdbx_seq_one_letter_code
_entity_poly.pdbx_strand_id
1 'polypeptide(L)'
;ANYYTEAVIKQSDFDEGGLKGKIIRGHHAKRSGDIAFILEPGWFEGNSVQGTTHGSPYAYDTHVPVLFFGHGVKQGRSSVYHPITDIAPTVSVLLKIMFPNGCTGQPITELIKD
;
A
#
# COMPACT_ATOMS: atom_id res chain seq x y z
N ALA A 1 -14.62 -15.34 6.23
CA ALA A 1 -14.62 -14.02 5.62
C ALA A 1 -14.83 -12.95 6.69
N ASN A 2 -14.13 -11.85 6.59
CA ASN A 2 -14.34 -10.68 7.44
C ASN A 2 -15.11 -9.63 6.65
N TYR A 3 -15.91 -8.82 7.35
CA TYR A 3 -16.59 -7.68 6.75
C TYR A 3 -16.53 -6.46 7.67
N TYR A 4 -16.57 -5.27 7.07
CA TYR A 4 -16.58 -3.99 7.76
C TYR A 4 -17.64 -3.09 7.14
N THR A 5 -18.52 -2.54 7.98
CA THR A 5 -19.49 -1.54 7.53
C THR A 5 -18.85 -0.16 7.43
N GLU A 6 -19.43 0.72 6.63
CA GLU A 6 -18.99 2.12 6.52
C GLU A 6 -18.94 2.80 7.90
N ALA A 7 -19.91 2.52 8.78
CA ALA A 7 -19.94 3.07 10.13
C ALA A 7 -18.71 2.66 10.95
N VAL A 8 -18.30 1.40 10.87
CA VAL A 8 -17.09 0.90 11.55
C VAL A 8 -15.85 1.55 10.96
N ILE A 9 -15.78 1.67 9.63
CA ILE A 9 -14.63 2.29 8.94
C ILE A 9 -14.47 3.75 9.34
N LYS A 10 -15.55 4.52 9.37
CA LYS A 10 -15.54 5.95 9.74
C LYS A 10 -15.18 6.22 11.20
N GLN A 11 -15.43 5.26 12.09
CA GLN A 11 -15.11 5.37 13.52
C GLN A 11 -13.72 4.83 13.87
N SER A 12 -13.02 4.26 12.91
CA SER A 12 -11.71 3.64 13.11
C SER A 12 -10.59 4.63 12.84
N ASP A 13 -9.43 4.37 13.48
CA ASP A 13 -8.24 5.18 13.29
C ASP A 13 -7.63 4.89 11.90
N PHE A 14 -7.23 5.95 11.19
CA PHE A 14 -6.56 5.84 9.89
C PHE A 14 -5.24 5.06 9.99
N ASP A 15 -4.54 5.18 11.12
CA ASP A 15 -3.26 4.50 11.38
C ASP A 15 -3.42 3.07 11.91
N GLU A 16 -4.66 2.56 11.98
CA GLU A 16 -4.90 1.19 12.42
C GLU A 16 -4.14 0.19 11.56
N GLY A 17 -3.54 -0.80 12.20
CA GLY A 17 -2.76 -1.84 11.56
C GLY A 17 -3.60 -2.97 10.94
N GLY A 18 -2.90 -3.95 10.35
CA GLY A 18 -3.51 -5.19 9.86
C GLY A 18 -4.46 -5.02 8.67
N LEU A 19 -5.34 -6.00 8.50
CA LEU A 19 -6.30 -6.04 7.37
C LEU A 19 -7.31 -4.89 7.45
N LYS A 20 -7.80 -4.59 8.64
CA LYS A 20 -8.77 -3.52 8.86
C LYS A 20 -8.19 -2.16 8.45
N GLY A 21 -6.95 -1.86 8.86
CA GLY A 21 -6.28 -0.61 8.48
C GLY A 21 -6.09 -0.47 6.97
N LYS A 22 -5.84 -1.56 6.24
CA LYS A 22 -5.78 -1.52 4.77
C LYS A 22 -7.13 -1.15 4.15
N ILE A 23 -8.24 -1.67 4.69
CA ILE A 23 -9.59 -1.33 4.25
C ILE A 23 -9.90 0.14 4.55
N ILE A 24 -9.56 0.63 5.75
CA ILE A 24 -9.78 2.02 6.15
C ILE A 24 -9.06 2.98 5.19
N ARG A 25 -7.79 2.74 4.91
CA ARG A 25 -6.99 3.58 3.99
C ARG A 25 -7.44 3.50 2.53
N GLY A 26 -8.08 2.40 2.13
CA GLY A 26 -8.67 2.23 0.81
C GLY A 26 -10.08 2.81 0.66
N HIS A 27 -10.75 3.16 1.76
CA HIS A 27 -12.13 3.64 1.74
C HIS A 27 -12.22 5.10 1.30
N HIS A 28 -13.22 5.38 0.47
CA HIS A 28 -13.56 6.75 0.06
C HIS A 28 -15.09 6.95 0.15
N ALA A 29 -15.54 7.82 1.03
CA ALA A 29 -16.95 8.00 1.41
C ALA A 29 -17.95 8.21 0.25
N LYS A 30 -17.50 8.71 -0.90
CA LYS A 30 -18.36 8.95 -2.08
C LYS A 30 -18.25 7.88 -3.17
N ARG A 31 -17.33 6.92 -3.03
CA ARG A 31 -17.02 5.95 -4.09
C ARG A 31 -16.95 4.51 -3.61
N SER A 32 -16.78 4.29 -2.32
CA SER A 32 -16.84 2.96 -1.73
C SER A 32 -18.27 2.57 -1.40
N GLY A 33 -18.55 1.28 -1.39
CA GLY A 33 -19.84 0.76 -0.94
C GLY A 33 -19.99 0.82 0.58
N ASP A 34 -21.18 0.51 1.06
CA ASP A 34 -21.55 0.55 2.48
C ASP A 34 -20.90 -0.58 3.31
N ILE A 35 -20.45 -1.63 2.63
CA ILE A 35 -19.83 -2.81 3.24
C ILE A 35 -18.58 -3.18 2.43
N ALA A 36 -17.45 -3.28 3.12
CA ALA A 36 -16.23 -3.91 2.61
C ALA A 36 -16.13 -5.33 3.16
N PHE A 37 -15.95 -6.32 2.30
CA PHE A 37 -15.73 -7.70 2.72
C PHE A 37 -14.37 -8.21 2.24
N ILE A 38 -13.79 -9.11 3.01
CA ILE A 38 -12.51 -9.76 2.70
C ILE A 38 -12.78 -11.25 2.63
N LEU A 39 -12.51 -11.86 1.48
CA LEU A 39 -12.58 -13.30 1.30
C LEU A 39 -11.50 -13.99 2.16
N GLU A 40 -11.67 -15.27 2.44
CA GLU A 40 -10.62 -16.05 3.11
C GLU A 40 -9.35 -16.13 2.25
N PRO A 41 -8.18 -16.34 2.86
CA PRO A 41 -6.94 -16.50 2.11
C PRO A 41 -7.05 -17.57 1.01
N GLY A 42 -6.59 -17.24 -0.19
CA GLY A 42 -6.65 -18.14 -1.33
C GLY A 42 -8.00 -18.19 -2.05
N TRP A 43 -9.00 -17.43 -1.59
CA TRP A 43 -10.29 -17.30 -2.28
C TRP A 43 -10.33 -16.01 -3.10
N PHE A 44 -10.93 -16.09 -4.29
CA PHE A 44 -11.22 -14.94 -5.13
C PHE A 44 -12.52 -15.15 -5.90
N GLU A 45 -13.13 -14.07 -6.32
CA GLU A 45 -14.33 -14.12 -7.16
C GLU A 45 -13.92 -14.30 -8.63
N GLY A 46 -14.50 -15.28 -9.28
CA GLY A 46 -14.27 -15.55 -10.70
C GLY A 46 -14.79 -16.89 -11.16
N ASN A 47 -15.01 -17.02 -12.46
CA ASN A 47 -15.52 -18.24 -13.11
C ASN A 47 -14.43 -19.01 -13.86
N SER A 48 -13.18 -18.55 -13.82
CA SER A 48 -12.06 -19.22 -14.49
C SER A 48 -11.36 -20.17 -13.54
N VAL A 49 -11.03 -21.36 -14.02
CA VAL A 49 -10.21 -22.35 -13.32
C VAL A 49 -8.71 -22.17 -13.58
N GLN A 50 -8.35 -21.20 -14.40
CA GLN A 50 -6.97 -20.88 -14.77
C GLN A 50 -6.74 -19.38 -14.69
N GLY A 51 -5.48 -19.01 -14.42
CA GLY A 51 -5.08 -17.62 -14.33
C GLY A 51 -4.74 -17.21 -12.90
N THR A 52 -4.40 -15.95 -12.75
CA THR A 52 -4.08 -15.29 -11.48
C THR A 52 -4.85 -14.00 -11.35
N THR A 53 -5.10 -13.59 -10.13
CA THR A 53 -5.70 -12.30 -9.82
C THR A 53 -5.02 -11.70 -8.61
N HIS A 54 -5.26 -10.42 -8.37
CA HIS A 54 -4.83 -9.70 -7.18
C HIS A 54 -5.99 -8.83 -6.67
N GLY A 55 -5.82 -8.16 -5.54
CA GLY A 55 -6.85 -7.32 -4.92
C GLY A 55 -7.21 -7.76 -3.52
N SER A 56 -6.54 -8.77 -2.98
CA SER A 56 -6.70 -9.14 -1.59
C SER A 56 -5.79 -8.29 -0.68
N PRO A 57 -6.16 -8.05 0.59
CA PRO A 57 -5.33 -7.30 1.52
C PRO A 57 -4.25 -8.16 2.20
N TYR A 58 -4.12 -9.43 1.86
CA TYR A 58 -3.17 -10.35 2.47
C TYR A 58 -1.73 -10.11 2.01
N ALA A 59 -0.77 -10.53 2.83
CA ALA A 59 0.65 -10.27 2.57
C ALA A 59 1.15 -10.86 1.25
N TYR A 60 0.66 -12.02 0.84
CA TYR A 60 1.04 -12.63 -0.43
C TYR A 60 0.67 -11.79 -1.67
N ASP A 61 -0.26 -10.85 -1.52
CA ASP A 61 -0.76 -9.97 -2.59
C ASP A 61 -0.25 -8.53 -2.42
N THR A 62 0.07 -8.12 -1.20
CA THR A 62 0.45 -6.74 -0.87
C THR A 62 1.93 -6.54 -0.58
N HIS A 63 2.69 -7.62 -0.32
CA HIS A 63 4.13 -7.54 -0.07
C HIS A 63 4.87 -7.75 -1.38
N VAL A 64 5.30 -6.68 -1.98
CA VAL A 64 5.98 -6.67 -3.28
C VAL A 64 7.37 -6.02 -3.17
N PRO A 65 8.35 -6.44 -3.98
CA PRO A 65 9.64 -5.76 -4.00
C PRO A 65 9.49 -4.37 -4.61
N VAL A 66 10.28 -3.43 -4.11
CA VAL A 66 10.49 -2.12 -4.73
C VAL A 66 11.90 -2.02 -5.25
N LEU A 67 12.05 -1.57 -6.49
CA LEU A 67 13.34 -1.43 -7.17
C LEU A 67 13.54 0.01 -7.59
N PHE A 68 14.69 0.57 -7.22
CA PHE A 68 15.14 1.88 -7.69
C PHE A 68 16.38 1.71 -8.57
N PHE A 69 16.39 2.41 -9.70
CA PHE A 69 17.52 2.42 -10.61
C PHE A 69 17.71 3.81 -11.21
N GLY A 70 18.93 4.31 -11.20
CA GLY A 70 19.26 5.59 -11.83
C GLY A 70 20.31 6.39 -11.09
N HIS A 71 20.48 7.64 -11.55
CA HIS A 71 21.41 8.58 -10.93
C HIS A 71 21.01 8.88 -9.48
N GLY A 72 22.00 8.95 -8.59
CA GLY A 72 21.75 9.22 -7.16
C GLY A 72 21.29 8.01 -6.34
N VAL A 73 20.99 6.87 -6.99
CA VAL A 73 20.62 5.65 -6.28
C VAL A 73 21.85 4.86 -5.87
N LYS A 74 21.96 4.52 -4.58
CA LYS A 74 23.02 3.69 -4.03
C LYS A 74 22.82 2.23 -4.43
N GLN A 75 23.86 1.56 -4.86
CA GLN A 75 23.82 0.13 -5.11
C GLN A 75 23.71 -0.64 -3.79
N GLY A 76 22.80 -1.57 -3.69
CA GLY A 76 22.61 -2.40 -2.51
C GLY A 76 21.24 -3.08 -2.48
N ARG A 77 20.94 -3.65 -1.35
CA ARG A 77 19.63 -4.23 -1.02
C ARG A 77 19.32 -3.98 0.45
N SER A 78 18.06 -3.79 0.75
CA SER A 78 17.53 -3.64 2.10
C SER A 78 16.41 -4.65 2.33
N SER A 79 16.25 -5.12 3.56
CA SER A 79 15.11 -5.91 4.00
C SER A 79 14.17 -5.10 4.90
N VAL A 80 14.40 -3.81 5.03
CA VAL A 80 13.51 -2.92 5.78
C VAL A 80 12.18 -2.79 5.02
N TYR A 81 11.07 -2.86 5.75
CA TYR A 81 9.75 -2.65 5.18
C TYR A 81 9.51 -1.17 4.95
N HIS A 82 9.09 -0.83 3.75
CA HIS A 82 8.66 0.51 3.38
C HIS A 82 7.25 0.47 2.79
N PRO A 83 6.33 1.31 3.23
CA PRO A 83 5.03 1.43 2.59
C PRO A 83 5.16 2.09 1.21
N ILE A 84 4.23 1.79 0.33
CA ILE A 84 4.22 2.34 -1.04
C ILE A 84 4.20 3.88 -1.08
N THR A 85 3.73 4.52 -0.02
CA THR A 85 3.72 5.97 0.15
C THR A 85 5.12 6.58 0.19
N ASP A 86 6.15 5.79 0.50
CA ASP A 86 7.54 6.25 0.59
C ASP A 86 8.21 6.43 -0.79
N ILE A 87 7.60 5.90 -1.84
CA ILE A 87 8.14 6.02 -3.21
C ILE A 87 8.19 7.48 -3.66
N ALA A 88 7.08 8.21 -3.53
CA ALA A 88 6.99 9.59 -4.01
C ALA A 88 7.99 10.54 -3.32
N PRO A 89 8.11 10.59 -1.98
CA PRO A 89 9.10 11.45 -1.33
C PRO A 89 10.54 10.99 -1.63
N THR A 90 10.81 9.70 -1.79
CA THR A 90 12.14 9.20 -2.20
C THR A 90 12.54 9.75 -3.58
N VAL A 91 11.63 9.65 -4.55
CA VAL A 91 11.86 10.21 -5.90
C VAL A 91 12.05 11.72 -5.84
N SER A 92 11.27 12.42 -5.01
CA SER A 92 11.41 13.88 -4.85
C SER A 92 12.79 14.28 -4.34
N VAL A 93 13.33 13.55 -3.37
CA VAL A 93 14.70 13.79 -2.87
C VAL A 93 15.74 13.53 -3.96
N LEU A 94 15.63 12.42 -4.70
CA LEU A 94 16.54 12.10 -5.80
C LEU A 94 16.53 13.16 -6.90
N LEU A 95 15.36 13.75 -7.17
CA LEU A 95 15.19 14.82 -8.16
C LEU A 95 15.44 16.23 -7.61
N LYS A 96 15.66 16.36 -6.30
CA LYS A 96 15.84 17.65 -5.60
C LYS A 96 14.65 18.62 -5.82
N ILE A 97 13.44 18.08 -5.75
CA ILE A 97 12.19 18.82 -5.86
C ILE A 97 11.37 18.71 -4.57
N MET A 98 10.37 19.57 -4.42
CA MET A 98 9.44 19.52 -3.28
C MET A 98 8.62 18.24 -3.30
N PHE A 99 8.21 17.76 -2.11
CA PHE A 99 7.29 16.64 -1.99
C PHE A 99 5.92 16.98 -2.59
N PRO A 100 5.23 16.00 -3.17
CA PRO A 100 3.86 16.19 -3.62
C PRO A 100 2.94 16.63 -2.48
N ASN A 101 1.92 17.43 -2.79
CA ASN A 101 0.88 17.78 -1.83
C ASN A 101 0.17 16.50 -1.33
N GLY A 102 -0.09 16.43 -0.03
CA GLY A 102 -0.72 15.26 0.59
C GLY A 102 0.20 14.04 0.72
N CYS A 103 1.51 14.20 0.51
CA CYS A 103 2.48 13.14 0.76
C CYS A 103 2.53 12.80 2.26
N THR A 104 2.26 11.55 2.61
CA THR A 104 2.30 11.03 3.99
C THR A 104 3.49 10.10 4.24
N GLY A 105 4.19 9.68 3.19
CA GLY A 105 5.36 8.81 3.27
C GLY A 105 6.64 9.54 3.65
N GLN A 106 7.68 8.77 3.91
CA GLN A 106 9.02 9.24 4.24
C GLN A 106 10.02 8.79 3.17
N PRO A 107 11.06 9.59 2.86
CA PRO A 107 12.10 9.15 1.93
C PRO A 107 12.85 7.92 2.47
N ILE A 108 13.12 6.97 1.58
CA ILE A 108 13.97 5.79 1.85
C ILE A 108 15.43 6.23 1.77
N THR A 109 15.95 6.73 2.86
CA THR A 109 17.26 7.41 2.89
C THR A 109 18.43 6.47 2.61
N GLU A 110 18.31 5.18 2.96
CA GLU A 110 19.35 4.18 2.67
C GLU A 110 19.59 3.94 1.17
N LEU A 111 18.66 4.35 0.30
CA LEU A 111 18.80 4.25 -1.15
C LEU A 111 19.56 5.44 -1.78
N ILE A 112 19.74 6.53 -1.02
CA ILE A 112 20.23 7.79 -1.57
C ILE A 112 21.75 7.85 -1.38
N LYS A 113 22.46 8.24 -2.44
CA LYS A 113 23.91 8.55 -2.35
C LYS A 113 24.09 9.91 -1.69
N ASP A 114 25.08 9.99 -0.85
CA ASP A 114 25.57 11.24 -0.26
C ASP A 114 26.06 12.21 -1.35
#